data_6d521bf3728f8d546c741be30b04b8ed
#
_entry.id   6d521bf3728f8d546c741be30b04b8ed
#
_cell.length_a   1.000
_cell.length_b   1.000
_cell.length_c   1.000
_cell.angle_alpha   90.00
_cell.angle_beta   90.00
_cell.angle_gamma   90.00
#
_symmetry.space_group_name_H-M   'P 1'
#
loop_
_entity.id
_entity.type
_entity.pdbx_description
1 polymer ?
#
loop_
_entity_poly.entity_id
_entity_poly.type
_entity_poly.pdbx_seq_one_letter_code
_entity_poly.pdbx_strand_id
1 'polypeptide(L)'
;MNLQGNKIKSEGAQYLAESLRDCTGLQYLNMRGNKIKTNGAMMVTELLFTHDKLLSLNLGDNKIDHDGVIGILSVLNSSNYTLEELNIDNPVYKTIC
;
A
#
# COMPACT_ATOMS: atom_id res chain seq x y z
N MET A 1 11.07 6.12 0.69
CA MET A 1 11.18 5.51 2.04
C MET A 1 11.20 3.99 1.90
N ASN A 2 12.18 3.36 2.45
CA ASN A 2 12.31 1.91 2.37
C ASN A 2 12.17 1.28 3.76
N LEU A 3 11.06 0.58 3.97
CA LEU A 3 10.76 -0.08 5.25
C LEU A 3 10.69 -1.60 5.10
N GLN A 4 11.28 -2.13 4.03
CA GLN A 4 11.23 -3.56 3.73
C GLN A 4 11.74 -4.40 4.91
N GLY A 5 10.99 -5.46 5.25
CA GLY A 5 11.44 -6.47 6.20
C GLY A 5 11.47 -6.05 7.67
N ASN A 6 10.63 -5.14 8.11
CA ASN A 6 10.68 -4.61 9.48
C ASN A 6 9.61 -5.15 10.43
N LYS A 7 8.84 -6.14 10.04
CA LYS A 7 7.79 -6.75 10.88
C LYS A 7 6.80 -5.72 11.42
N ILE A 8 6.36 -4.83 10.56
CA ILE A 8 5.47 -3.73 10.94
C ILE A 8 4.09 -4.23 11.36
N LYS A 9 3.58 -5.26 10.69
CA LYS A 9 2.26 -5.86 10.94
C LYS A 9 1.12 -4.88 10.63
N SER A 10 -0.12 -5.35 10.76
CA SER A 10 -1.30 -4.54 10.40
C SER A 10 -1.42 -3.26 11.22
N GLU A 11 -1.25 -3.36 12.54
CA GLU A 11 -1.38 -2.18 13.40
C GLU A 11 -0.31 -1.15 13.11
N GLY A 12 0.93 -1.59 12.92
CA GLY A 12 2.02 -0.70 12.58
C GLY A 12 1.81 -0.04 11.23
N ALA A 13 1.28 -0.79 10.27
CA ALA A 13 0.99 -0.25 8.94
C ALA A 13 -0.07 0.84 9.02
N GLN A 14 -1.09 0.66 9.86
CA GLN A 14 -2.12 1.66 10.04
C GLN A 14 -1.54 2.95 10.63
N TYR A 15 -0.78 2.85 11.71
CA TYR A 15 -0.16 4.02 12.33
C TYR A 15 0.78 4.73 11.37
N LEU A 16 1.56 3.95 10.63
CA LEU A 16 2.48 4.52 9.65
C LEU A 16 1.73 5.27 8.55
N ALA A 17 0.68 4.67 8.02
CA ALA A 17 -0.10 5.31 6.96
C ALA A 17 -0.75 6.60 7.44
N GLU A 18 -1.26 6.62 8.67
CA GLU A 18 -1.82 7.83 9.25
C GLU A 18 -0.76 8.93 9.36
N SER A 19 0.46 8.56 9.77
CA SER A 19 1.56 9.52 9.88
C SER A 19 2.02 10.03 8.52
N LEU A 20 2.08 9.15 7.52
CA LEU A 20 2.58 9.49 6.20
C LEU A 20 1.56 10.23 5.34
N ARG A 21 0.30 10.19 5.70
CA ARG A 21 -0.75 10.85 4.92
C ARG A 21 -0.45 12.33 4.69
N ASP A 22 0.13 12.99 5.69
CA ASP A 22 0.44 14.41 5.63
C ASP A 22 1.90 14.69 5.24
N CYS A 23 2.64 13.67 4.86
CA CYS A 23 4.05 13.79 4.49
C CYS A 23 4.17 14.20 3.02
N THR A 24 4.20 15.48 2.74
CA THR A 24 4.05 16.01 1.39
C THR A 24 5.20 15.69 0.43
N GLY A 25 6.35 15.29 0.95
CA GLY A 25 7.50 14.92 0.12
C GLY A 25 7.60 13.46 -0.24
N LEU A 26 6.68 12.62 0.25
CA LEU A 26 6.76 11.19 0.05
C LEU A 26 6.30 10.81 -1.36
N GLN A 27 7.21 10.23 -2.15
CA GLN A 27 6.92 9.78 -3.51
C GLN A 27 7.00 8.26 -3.67
N TYR A 28 7.85 7.61 -2.89
CA TYR A 28 8.09 6.16 -2.99
C TYR A 28 8.03 5.54 -1.61
N LEU A 29 7.21 4.50 -1.46
CA LEU A 29 7.11 3.79 -0.19
C LEU A 29 7.22 2.28 -0.45
N ASN A 30 8.23 1.67 0.13
CA ASN A 30 8.43 0.22 0.05
C ASN A 30 8.14 -0.40 1.42
N MET A 31 7.03 -1.12 1.50
CA MET A 31 6.61 -1.83 2.72
C MET A 31 6.64 -3.34 2.53
N ARG A 32 7.44 -3.82 1.57
CA ARG A 32 7.52 -5.23 1.26
C ARG A 32 7.95 -6.07 2.46
N GLY A 33 7.32 -7.23 2.64
CA GLY A 33 7.77 -8.20 3.63
C GLY A 33 7.58 -7.78 5.09
N ASN A 34 6.47 -7.14 5.42
CA ASN A 34 6.23 -6.61 6.76
C ASN A 34 5.09 -7.29 7.52
N LYS A 35 4.57 -8.40 7.02
CA LYS A 35 3.48 -9.14 7.66
C LYS A 35 2.23 -8.30 7.88
N ILE A 36 1.95 -7.42 6.93
CA ILE A 36 0.85 -6.46 7.04
C ILE A 36 -0.51 -7.14 6.93
N LYS A 37 -0.60 -8.15 6.06
CA LYS A 37 -1.83 -8.88 5.80
C LYS A 37 -2.90 -7.99 5.16
N THR A 38 -4.07 -8.59 4.91
CA THR A 38 -5.14 -7.91 4.18
C THR A 38 -5.65 -6.66 4.89
N ASN A 39 -5.92 -6.76 6.19
CA ASN A 39 -6.46 -5.61 6.92
C ASN A 39 -5.52 -4.42 6.92
N GLY A 40 -4.23 -4.65 7.17
CA GLY A 40 -3.25 -3.58 7.16
C GLY A 40 -3.08 -2.98 5.77
N ALA A 41 -3.08 -3.81 4.74
CA ALA A 41 -2.97 -3.33 3.37
C ALA A 41 -4.17 -2.46 2.98
N MET A 42 -5.37 -2.85 3.39
CA MET A 42 -6.57 -2.05 3.13
C MET A 42 -6.48 -0.68 3.80
N MET A 43 -6.02 -0.63 5.04
CA MET A 43 -5.83 0.65 5.75
C MET A 43 -4.79 1.53 5.05
N VAL A 44 -3.69 0.94 4.62
CA VAL A 44 -2.66 1.68 3.89
C VAL A 44 -3.23 2.27 2.60
N THR A 45 -3.96 1.48 1.84
CA THR A 45 -4.51 1.95 0.57
C THR A 45 -5.55 3.05 0.78
N GLU A 46 -6.42 2.89 1.77
CA GLU A 46 -7.44 3.91 2.04
C GLU A 46 -6.82 5.25 2.46
N LEU A 47 -5.73 5.21 3.21
CA LEU A 47 -5.12 6.43 3.71
C LEU A 47 -4.14 7.06 2.72
N LEU A 48 -3.49 6.28 1.87
CA LEU A 48 -2.42 6.77 1.01
C LEU A 48 -2.79 6.92 -0.46
N PHE A 49 -3.86 6.30 -0.94
CA PHE A 49 -4.21 6.40 -2.35
C PHE A 49 -4.66 7.81 -2.76
N THR A 50 -5.12 8.61 -1.83
CA THR A 50 -5.46 10.00 -2.08
C THR A 50 -4.29 10.95 -1.82
N HIS A 51 -3.14 10.42 -1.43
CA HIS A 51 -1.93 11.21 -1.20
C HIS A 51 -1.43 11.75 -2.55
N ASP A 52 -1.37 13.05 -2.68
CA ASP A 52 -1.17 13.70 -3.97
C ASP A 52 0.26 13.69 -4.48
N LYS A 53 1.20 13.10 -3.75
CA LYS A 53 2.60 12.99 -4.16
C LYS A 53 3.10 11.56 -4.29
N LEU A 54 2.35 10.59 -3.79
CA LEU A 54 2.82 9.20 -3.80
C LEU A 54 2.74 8.63 -5.21
N LEU A 55 3.87 8.18 -5.73
CA LEU A 55 3.97 7.63 -7.08
C LEU A 55 4.12 6.12 -7.10
N SER A 56 4.74 5.54 -6.07
CA SER A 56 5.03 4.11 -6.03
C SER A 56 4.81 3.55 -4.63
N LEU A 57 4.07 2.45 -4.57
CA LEU A 57 3.81 1.74 -3.32
C LEU A 57 4.07 0.25 -3.53
N ASN A 58 4.93 -0.32 -2.71
CA ASN A 58 5.22 -1.75 -2.74
C ASN A 58 4.68 -2.42 -1.48
N LEU A 59 3.64 -3.23 -1.65
CA LEU A 59 3.02 -4.03 -0.60
C LEU A 59 3.27 -5.53 -0.81
N GLY A 60 4.26 -5.88 -1.62
CA GLY A 60 4.58 -7.26 -1.93
C GLY A 60 4.95 -8.05 -0.68
N ASP A 61 4.78 -9.36 -0.73
CA ASP A 61 5.15 -10.28 0.35
C ASP A 61 4.58 -9.88 1.71
N ASN A 62 3.30 -9.50 1.72
CA ASN A 62 2.59 -9.11 2.95
C ASN A 62 1.37 -9.98 3.24
N LYS A 63 1.25 -11.11 2.56
CA LYS A 63 0.17 -12.09 2.76
C LYS A 63 -1.21 -11.48 2.55
N ILE A 64 -1.34 -10.65 1.52
CA ILE A 64 -2.61 -10.09 1.13
C ILE A 64 -3.37 -11.16 0.35
N ASP A 65 -4.57 -11.52 0.80
CA ASP A 65 -5.35 -12.56 0.14
C ASP A 65 -6.08 -12.03 -1.10
N HIS A 66 -6.78 -12.91 -1.79
CA HIS A 66 -7.47 -12.57 -3.02
C HIS A 66 -8.53 -11.46 -2.79
N ASP A 67 -9.30 -11.58 -1.72
CA ASP A 67 -10.31 -10.57 -1.39
C ASP A 67 -9.65 -9.22 -1.09
N GLY A 68 -8.49 -9.25 -0.45
CA GLY A 68 -7.71 -8.04 -0.19
C GLY A 68 -7.25 -7.37 -1.47
N VAL A 69 -6.78 -8.15 -2.43
CA VAL A 69 -6.37 -7.60 -3.73
C VAL A 69 -7.56 -6.95 -4.43
N ILE A 70 -8.72 -7.60 -4.44
CA ILE A 70 -9.93 -7.04 -5.04
C ILE A 70 -10.32 -5.73 -4.33
N GLY A 71 -10.24 -5.70 -3.00
CA GLY A 71 -10.54 -4.49 -2.24
C GLY A 71 -9.61 -3.34 -2.58
N ILE A 72 -8.31 -3.63 -2.68
CA ILE A 72 -7.32 -2.62 -3.06
C ILE A 72 -7.62 -2.06 -4.45
N LEU A 73 -7.92 -2.94 -5.40
CA LEU A 73 -8.25 -2.50 -6.75
C LEU A 73 -9.53 -1.67 -6.79
N SER A 74 -10.51 -1.99 -5.95
CA SER A 74 -11.74 -1.20 -5.84
C SER A 74 -11.46 0.20 -5.34
N VAL A 75 -10.61 0.34 -4.33
CA VAL A 75 -10.20 1.65 -3.81
C VAL A 75 -9.48 2.44 -4.90
N LEU A 76 -8.56 1.79 -5.59
CA LEU A 76 -7.81 2.40 -6.68
C LEU A 76 -8.74 2.92 -7.76
N ASN A 77 -9.75 2.12 -8.13
CA ASN A 77 -10.68 2.45 -9.20
C ASN A 77 -11.62 3.60 -8.84
N SER A 78 -11.90 3.81 -7.55
CA SER A 78 -12.84 4.83 -7.10
C SER A 78 -12.17 6.09 -6.57
N SER A 79 -10.85 6.10 -6.43
CA SER A 79 -10.12 7.21 -5.85
C SER A 79 -9.48 8.10 -6.90
N ASN A 80 -9.28 9.37 -6.55
CA ASN A 80 -8.50 10.29 -7.35
C ASN A 80 -7.06 10.21 -6.83
N TYR A 81 -6.18 9.58 -7.60
CA TYR A 81 -4.83 9.25 -7.12
C TYR A 81 -3.75 9.64 -8.13
N THR A 82 -2.52 9.78 -7.63
CA THR A 82 -1.34 10.04 -8.45
C THR A 82 -0.47 8.80 -8.63
N LEU A 83 -0.81 7.71 -7.98
CA LEU A 83 0.00 6.50 -7.95
C LEU A 83 0.22 5.94 -9.36
N GLU A 84 1.48 5.71 -9.72
CA GLU A 84 1.85 5.18 -11.03
C GLU A 84 2.22 3.70 -10.97
N GLU A 85 2.65 3.22 -9.81
CA GLU A 85 3.11 1.86 -9.65
C GLU A 85 2.63 1.28 -8.33
N LEU A 86 1.99 0.12 -8.40
CA LEU A 86 1.56 -0.62 -7.22
C LEU A 86 2.02 -2.06 -7.35
N ASN A 87 2.79 -2.55 -6.38
CA ASN A 87 3.19 -3.95 -6.32
C ASN A 87 2.49 -4.60 -5.14
N ILE A 88 1.68 -5.61 -5.40
CA ILE A 88 0.98 -6.41 -4.38
C ILE A 88 1.33 -7.89 -4.48
N ASP A 89 2.27 -8.23 -5.35
CA ASP A 89 2.90 -9.55 -5.46
C ASP A 89 1.91 -10.70 -5.72
N ASN A 90 0.80 -10.40 -6.36
CA ASN A 90 -0.17 -11.42 -6.77
C ASN A 90 0.07 -11.72 -8.25
N PRO A 91 0.23 -13.00 -8.65
CA PRO A 91 0.54 -13.34 -10.04
C PRO A 91 -0.44 -12.79 -11.09
N VAL A 92 -1.71 -12.62 -10.71
CA VAL A 92 -2.74 -12.11 -11.61
C VAL A 92 -2.74 -10.58 -11.66
N TYR A 93 -2.39 -9.92 -10.56
CA TYR A 93 -2.45 -8.47 -10.42
C TYR A 93 -1.09 -7.87 -10.10
N LYS A 94 -0.05 -8.46 -10.64
CA LYS A 94 1.32 -8.16 -10.23
C LYS A 94 1.74 -6.72 -10.50
N THR A 95 1.26 -6.15 -11.58
CA THR A 95 1.62 -4.79 -11.97
C THR A 95 0.39 -4.03 -12.42
N ILE A 96 0.22 -2.85 -11.84
CA ILE A 96 -0.87 -1.94 -12.18
C ILE A 96 -0.23 -0.58 -12.48
N CYS A 97 -0.37 -0.11 -13.68
CA CYS A 97 0.16 1.20 -14.04
C CYS A 97 -0.69 1.86 -15.06
#